data_25f24915043eed1a3f7ea12f77688087
#
_entry.id   25f24915043eed1a3f7ea12f77688087
#
_cell.length_a   1.000
_cell.length_b   1.000
_cell.length_c   1.000
_cell.angle_alpha   90.00
_cell.angle_beta   90.00
_cell.angle_gamma   90.00
#
_symmetry.space_group_name_H-M   'P 1'
#
loop_
_entity.id
_entity.type
_entity.pdbx_description
1 polymer ?
#
loop_
_entity_poly.entity_id
_entity_poly.type
_entity_poly.pdbx_seq_one_letter_code
_entity_poly.pdbx_strand_id
1 'polypeptide(L)'
;MQVPSVLKAGLRWAGTLAALSYVVWKTDFSGFSTPFPFWAWMALLLFYFASKLLSAIRSKRLLKCIHFKANTAFNLKLYAKGMFYNLLLPGGVGGDAWKVWFLSKKRNLPWKETAGAFLYERLSGMAALLGLGGLLLLPDLPEYRALILASILLALPLGWWLSQKLFSAFHSEFWVGNALSVGVQLLQGLGFLVLAYGLSPTDLNVGLACGLFFLSSVASALPLSVGGIGAREVLFLWLGPQAGLLPQQAIAVSFGVTLAHILVSLPGAFLSLEYSIKGKGI
;
A
#
# COMPACT_ATOMS: atom_id res chain seq x y z
N MET A 1 -8.36 -24.99 17.51
CA MET A 1 -9.01 -23.90 18.26
C MET A 1 -9.03 -22.64 17.39
N GLN A 2 -10.19 -22.17 16.94
CA GLN A 2 -10.30 -20.90 16.21
C GLN A 2 -10.31 -19.76 17.23
N VAL A 3 -9.29 -18.92 17.22
CA VAL A 3 -9.23 -17.73 18.07
C VAL A 3 -10.42 -16.81 17.70
N PRO A 4 -11.26 -16.38 18.68
CA PRO A 4 -12.43 -15.55 18.44
C PRO A 4 -12.04 -14.25 17.69
N SER A 5 -12.89 -13.78 16.78
CA SER A 5 -12.65 -12.57 15.97
C SER A 5 -12.41 -11.32 16.82
N VAL A 6 -13.10 -11.22 17.95
CA VAL A 6 -12.95 -10.14 18.94
C VAL A 6 -11.56 -10.13 19.57
N LEU A 7 -11.01 -11.31 19.90
CA LEU A 7 -9.67 -11.41 20.48
C LEU A 7 -8.59 -11.03 19.46
N LYS A 8 -8.75 -11.40 18.19
CA LYS A 8 -7.83 -10.97 17.10
C LYS A 8 -7.88 -9.46 16.88
N ALA A 9 -9.05 -8.85 16.94
CA ALA A 9 -9.20 -7.40 16.85
C ALA A 9 -8.54 -6.71 18.06
N GLY A 10 -8.80 -7.21 19.28
CA GLY A 10 -8.21 -6.70 20.52
C GLY A 10 -6.68 -6.74 20.49
N LEU A 11 -6.07 -7.85 20.06
CA LEU A 11 -4.61 -7.99 19.94
C LEU A 11 -4.01 -6.99 18.94
N ARG A 12 -4.68 -6.71 17.82
CA ARG A 12 -4.21 -5.71 16.84
C ARG A 12 -4.27 -4.29 17.40
N TRP A 13 -5.36 -3.93 18.07
CA TRP A 13 -5.46 -2.64 18.75
C TRP A 13 -4.41 -2.49 19.85
N ALA A 14 -4.21 -3.52 20.67
CA ALA A 14 -3.17 -3.53 21.69
C ALA A 14 -1.77 -3.37 21.09
N GLY A 15 -1.46 -4.08 20.00
CA GLY A 15 -0.20 -3.94 19.28
C GLY A 15 0.00 -2.54 18.69
N THR A 16 -1.04 -1.95 18.08
CA THR A 16 -1.00 -0.59 17.55
C THR A 16 -0.78 0.44 18.65
N LEU A 17 -1.52 0.34 19.75
CA LEU A 17 -1.38 1.26 20.89
C LEU A 17 -0.02 1.11 21.55
N ALA A 18 0.48 -0.10 21.75
CA ALA A 18 1.81 -0.34 22.29
C ALA A 18 2.92 0.25 21.42
N ALA A 19 2.83 0.06 20.09
CA ALA A 19 3.78 0.63 19.13
C ALA A 19 3.76 2.17 19.15
N LEU A 20 2.58 2.79 19.16
CA LEU A 20 2.44 4.25 19.23
C LEU A 20 2.94 4.79 20.56
N SER A 21 2.59 4.14 21.69
CA SER A 21 3.09 4.53 23.02
C SER A 21 4.62 4.45 23.09
N TYR A 22 5.21 3.40 22.52
CA TYR A 22 6.66 3.25 22.42
C TYR A 22 7.29 4.39 21.59
N VAL A 23 6.71 4.71 20.44
CA VAL A 23 7.18 5.81 19.58
C VAL A 23 7.13 7.15 20.33
N VAL A 24 6.01 7.46 20.99
CA VAL A 24 5.85 8.71 21.77
C VAL A 24 6.84 8.76 22.94
N TRP A 25 7.01 7.65 23.65
CA TRP A 25 7.95 7.58 24.78
C TRP A 25 9.41 7.75 24.36
N LYS A 26 9.79 7.17 23.21
CA LYS A 26 11.17 7.17 22.73
C LYS A 26 11.57 8.45 21.99
N THR A 27 10.61 9.25 21.55
CA THR A 27 10.85 10.43 20.71
C THR A 27 10.73 11.69 21.54
N ASP A 28 11.80 12.48 21.56
CA ASP A 28 11.76 13.82 22.10
C ASP A 28 11.18 14.78 21.04
N PHE A 29 9.98 15.28 21.29
CA PHE A 29 9.29 16.23 20.41
C PHE A 29 9.57 17.70 20.77
N SER A 30 10.33 17.99 21.83
CA SER A 30 10.57 19.36 22.31
C SER A 30 11.29 20.24 21.29
N GLY A 31 12.13 19.63 20.42
CA GLY A 31 12.85 20.32 19.35
C GLY A 31 12.15 20.32 17.99
N PHE A 32 10.92 19.79 17.90
CA PHE A 32 10.20 19.69 16.62
C PHE A 32 9.49 21.00 16.28
N SER A 33 10.22 21.97 15.76
CA SER A 33 9.70 23.30 15.38
C SER A 33 9.59 23.53 13.86
N THR A 34 10.00 22.57 13.03
CA THR A 34 9.97 22.76 11.57
C THR A 34 8.63 22.30 10.99
N PRO A 35 7.74 23.23 10.60
CA PRO A 35 6.54 22.85 9.87
C PRO A 35 6.93 22.23 8.53
N PHE A 36 6.21 21.18 8.13
CA PHE A 36 6.36 20.64 6.80
C PHE A 36 6.15 21.75 5.75
N PRO A 37 7.01 21.91 4.76
CA PRO A 37 6.78 22.86 3.70
C PRO A 37 5.46 22.52 2.98
N PHE A 38 4.57 23.49 2.84
CA PHE A 38 3.25 23.28 2.22
C PHE A 38 3.35 22.64 0.83
N TRP A 39 4.36 23.01 0.03
CA TRP A 39 4.58 22.43 -1.28
C TRP A 39 4.88 20.91 -1.22
N ALA A 40 5.62 20.46 -0.21
CA ALA A 40 5.94 19.04 -0.04
C ALA A 40 4.70 18.23 0.30
N TRP A 41 3.79 18.79 1.13
CA TRP A 41 2.49 18.20 1.40
C TRP A 41 1.61 18.09 0.15
N MET A 42 1.52 19.14 -0.64
CA MET A 42 0.74 19.14 -1.88
C MET A 42 1.29 18.12 -2.87
N ALA A 43 2.61 18.05 -3.03
CA ALA A 43 3.26 17.06 -3.88
C ALA A 43 2.99 15.62 -3.39
N LEU A 44 3.13 15.35 -2.08
CA LEU A 44 2.79 14.05 -1.50
C LEU A 44 1.35 13.64 -1.83
N LEU A 45 0.38 14.51 -1.58
CA LEU A 45 -1.03 14.25 -1.86
C LEU A 45 -1.28 14.00 -3.35
N LEU A 46 -0.65 14.77 -4.23
CA LEU A 46 -0.76 14.61 -5.68
C LEU A 46 -0.22 13.25 -6.13
N PHE A 47 0.97 12.86 -5.70
CA PHE A 47 1.57 11.58 -6.03
C PHE A 47 0.77 10.42 -5.47
N TYR A 48 0.26 10.54 -4.24
CA TYR A 48 -0.62 9.52 -3.65
C TYR A 48 -1.91 9.39 -4.42
N PHE A 49 -2.57 10.49 -4.76
CA PHE A 49 -3.78 10.48 -5.57
C PHE A 49 -3.53 9.83 -6.94
N ALA A 50 -2.46 10.23 -7.65
CA ALA A 50 -2.07 9.63 -8.92
C ALA A 50 -1.82 8.12 -8.80
N SER A 51 -1.18 7.67 -7.73
CA SER A 51 -0.96 6.25 -7.46
C SER A 51 -2.28 5.47 -7.30
N LYS A 52 -3.32 6.09 -6.71
CA LYS A 52 -4.64 5.45 -6.56
C LYS A 52 -5.41 5.39 -7.88
N LEU A 53 -5.26 6.39 -8.76
CA LEU A 53 -5.79 6.31 -10.11
C LEU A 53 -5.16 5.15 -10.89
N LEU A 54 -3.84 5.01 -10.80
CA LEU A 54 -3.12 3.92 -11.46
C LEU A 54 -3.53 2.55 -10.89
N SER A 55 -3.70 2.45 -9.57
CA SER A 55 -4.21 1.25 -8.91
C SER A 55 -5.64 0.90 -9.36
N ALA A 56 -6.51 1.90 -9.53
CA ALA A 56 -7.86 1.68 -10.04
C ALA A 56 -7.84 1.19 -11.50
N ILE A 57 -6.93 1.68 -12.35
CA ILE A 57 -6.73 1.18 -13.71
C ILE A 57 -6.31 -0.29 -13.67
N ARG A 58 -5.34 -0.66 -12.81
CA ARG A 58 -4.90 -2.06 -12.62
C ARG A 58 -6.07 -2.95 -12.19
N SER A 59 -6.83 -2.53 -11.17
CA SER A 59 -8.01 -3.24 -10.68
C SER A 59 -9.05 -3.47 -11.79
N LYS A 60 -9.31 -2.45 -12.62
CA LYS A 60 -10.23 -2.56 -13.77
C LYS A 60 -9.78 -3.62 -14.77
N ARG A 61 -8.47 -3.72 -15.06
CA ARG A 61 -7.92 -4.72 -15.97
C ARG A 61 -8.12 -6.13 -15.42
N LEU A 62 -7.83 -6.35 -14.14
CA LEU A 62 -8.04 -7.66 -13.50
C LEU A 62 -9.52 -8.06 -13.47
N LEU A 63 -10.44 -7.14 -13.18
CA LEU A 63 -11.86 -7.41 -13.23
C LEU A 63 -12.35 -7.75 -14.64
N LYS A 64 -11.72 -7.20 -15.68
CA LYS A 64 -12.00 -7.56 -17.07
C LYS A 64 -11.66 -9.02 -17.38
N CYS A 65 -10.62 -9.58 -16.76
CA CYS A 65 -10.24 -10.98 -16.92
C CYS A 65 -11.32 -11.96 -16.42
N ILE A 66 -12.14 -11.54 -15.48
CA ILE A 66 -13.30 -12.30 -14.99
C ILE A 66 -14.62 -11.84 -15.65
N HIS A 67 -14.53 -11.35 -16.87
CA HIS A 67 -15.66 -10.90 -17.71
C HIS A 67 -16.48 -9.73 -17.14
N PHE A 68 -15.98 -9.02 -16.12
CA PHE A 68 -16.64 -7.84 -15.59
C PHE A 68 -16.19 -6.56 -16.30
N LYS A 69 -17.01 -6.09 -17.23
CA LYS A 69 -16.79 -4.85 -18.00
C LYS A 69 -17.35 -3.64 -17.25
N ALA A 70 -16.64 -3.16 -16.23
CA ALA A 70 -16.99 -1.92 -15.54
C ALA A 70 -16.58 -0.69 -16.37
N ASN A 71 -17.41 0.37 -16.37
CA ASN A 71 -16.96 1.65 -16.86
C ASN A 71 -15.93 2.25 -15.88
N THR A 72 -15.14 3.22 -16.35
CA THR A 72 -14.05 3.81 -15.55
C THR A 72 -14.57 4.50 -14.28
N ALA A 73 -15.68 5.23 -14.39
CA ALA A 73 -16.26 5.95 -13.26
C ALA A 73 -16.73 4.99 -12.15
N PHE A 74 -17.40 3.88 -12.51
CA PHE A 74 -17.78 2.86 -11.53
C PHE A 74 -16.56 2.26 -10.85
N ASN A 75 -15.53 1.91 -11.63
CA ASN A 75 -14.33 1.28 -11.07
C ASN A 75 -13.56 2.23 -10.14
N LEU A 76 -13.46 3.52 -10.48
CA LEU A 76 -12.88 4.54 -9.59
C LEU A 76 -13.67 4.66 -8.28
N LYS A 77 -15.00 4.71 -8.36
CA LYS A 77 -15.86 4.72 -7.17
C LYS A 77 -15.71 3.46 -6.33
N LEU A 78 -15.67 2.27 -6.97
CA LEU A 78 -15.47 0.98 -6.29
C LEU A 78 -14.12 0.96 -5.56
N TYR A 79 -13.07 1.44 -6.24
CA TYR A 79 -11.73 1.49 -5.68
C TYR A 79 -11.65 2.46 -4.50
N ALA A 80 -12.17 3.68 -4.65
CA ALA A 80 -12.20 4.68 -3.57
C ALA A 80 -13.00 4.21 -2.34
N LYS A 81 -14.16 3.56 -2.56
CA LYS A 81 -14.89 2.93 -1.44
C LYS A 81 -14.10 1.82 -0.78
N GLY A 82 -13.43 0.97 -1.55
CA GLY A 82 -12.55 -0.06 -1.00
C GLY A 82 -11.44 0.55 -0.13
N MET A 83 -10.81 1.64 -0.57
CA MET A 83 -9.80 2.35 0.25
C MET A 83 -10.40 2.86 1.57
N PHE A 84 -11.59 3.46 1.55
CA PHE A 84 -12.27 3.91 2.75
C PHE A 84 -12.56 2.75 3.73
N TYR A 85 -13.06 1.62 3.22
CA TYR A 85 -13.27 0.43 4.05
C TYR A 85 -11.98 -0.18 4.58
N ASN A 86 -10.84 0.01 3.91
CA ASN A 86 -9.53 -0.39 4.44
C ASN A 86 -9.12 0.43 5.67
N LEU A 87 -9.59 1.68 5.80
CA LEU A 87 -9.36 2.50 7.01
C LEU A 87 -10.22 2.01 8.19
N LEU A 88 -11.46 1.64 7.92
CA LEU A 88 -12.43 1.27 8.97
C LEU A 88 -12.27 -0.17 9.45
N LEU A 89 -11.98 -1.08 8.53
CA LEU A 89 -11.93 -2.50 8.83
C LEU A 89 -10.52 -2.94 9.21
N PRO A 90 -10.35 -3.68 10.30
CA PRO A 90 -9.03 -4.09 10.77
C PRO A 90 -8.32 -5.02 9.79
N GLY A 91 -7.00 -4.87 9.69
CA GLY A 91 -6.13 -5.80 8.95
C GLY A 91 -5.76 -5.42 7.53
N GLY A 92 -6.07 -4.18 7.08
CA GLY A 92 -5.67 -3.68 5.75
C GLY A 92 -6.26 -4.46 4.55
N VAL A 93 -7.13 -5.45 4.81
CA VAL A 93 -7.78 -6.32 3.81
C VAL A 93 -9.28 -6.04 3.72
N GLY A 94 -9.80 -5.23 4.63
CA GLY A 94 -11.24 -5.01 4.78
C GLY A 94 -11.89 -4.42 3.53
N GLY A 95 -11.23 -3.50 2.86
CA GLY A 95 -11.71 -2.92 1.62
C GLY A 95 -11.73 -3.92 0.46
N ASP A 96 -10.75 -4.83 0.39
CA ASP A 96 -10.76 -5.89 -0.61
C ASP A 96 -11.89 -6.88 -0.34
N ALA A 97 -12.07 -7.28 0.91
CA ALA A 97 -13.18 -8.13 1.33
C ALA A 97 -14.54 -7.47 1.01
N TRP A 98 -14.66 -6.16 1.26
CA TRP A 98 -15.86 -5.41 0.91
C TRP A 98 -16.09 -5.36 -0.62
N LYS A 99 -15.06 -5.11 -1.42
CA LYS A 99 -15.17 -5.14 -2.90
C LYS A 99 -15.62 -6.51 -3.40
N VAL A 100 -15.04 -7.60 -2.86
CA VAL A 100 -15.45 -8.98 -3.18
C VAL A 100 -16.92 -9.19 -2.84
N TRP A 101 -17.31 -8.87 -1.61
CA TRP A 101 -18.71 -8.99 -1.17
C TRP A 101 -19.65 -8.20 -2.06
N PHE A 102 -19.34 -6.93 -2.34
CA PHE A 102 -20.17 -6.06 -3.16
C PHE A 102 -20.34 -6.58 -4.59
N LEU A 103 -19.24 -6.96 -5.24
CA LEU A 103 -19.28 -7.47 -6.61
C LEU A 103 -19.97 -8.82 -6.68
N SER A 104 -19.76 -9.72 -5.72
CA SER A 104 -20.42 -11.02 -5.73
C SER A 104 -21.91 -10.94 -5.41
N LYS A 105 -22.32 -10.11 -4.43
CA LYS A 105 -23.73 -10.00 -4.03
C LYS A 105 -24.56 -9.06 -4.89
N LYS A 106 -23.95 -7.97 -5.40
CA LYS A 106 -24.69 -6.93 -6.13
C LYS A 106 -24.50 -7.02 -7.64
N ARG A 107 -23.50 -7.75 -8.12
CA ARG A 107 -23.18 -7.92 -9.55
C ARG A 107 -23.14 -9.38 -10.00
N ASN A 108 -23.46 -10.31 -9.10
CA ASN A 108 -23.49 -11.77 -9.35
C ASN A 108 -22.17 -12.33 -9.90
N LEU A 109 -21.03 -11.74 -9.53
CA LEU A 109 -19.73 -12.27 -9.92
C LEU A 109 -19.35 -13.48 -9.06
N PRO A 110 -18.66 -14.49 -9.62
CA PRO A 110 -18.15 -15.62 -8.84
C PRO A 110 -17.19 -15.12 -7.75
N TRP A 111 -17.47 -15.46 -6.51
CA TRP A 111 -16.73 -14.90 -5.39
C TRP A 111 -15.25 -15.33 -5.39
N LYS A 112 -14.96 -16.58 -5.79
CA LYS A 112 -13.58 -17.10 -5.84
C LYS A 112 -12.72 -16.32 -6.84
N GLU A 113 -13.23 -16.09 -8.05
CA GLU A 113 -12.54 -15.33 -9.09
C GLU A 113 -12.38 -13.86 -8.68
N THR A 114 -13.43 -13.27 -8.10
CA THR A 114 -13.40 -11.90 -7.61
C THR A 114 -12.37 -11.74 -6.48
N ALA A 115 -12.33 -12.65 -5.52
CA ALA A 115 -11.33 -12.68 -4.47
C ALA A 115 -9.92 -12.90 -5.03
N GLY A 116 -9.79 -13.79 -6.02
CA GLY A 116 -8.55 -14.04 -6.75
C GLY A 116 -7.98 -12.78 -7.41
N ALA A 117 -8.84 -11.94 -8.03
CA ALA A 117 -8.43 -10.69 -8.65
C ALA A 117 -7.77 -9.73 -7.64
N PHE A 118 -8.38 -9.51 -6.47
CA PHE A 118 -7.83 -8.61 -5.44
C PHE A 118 -6.64 -9.21 -4.70
N LEU A 119 -6.61 -10.53 -4.53
CA LEU A 119 -5.42 -11.20 -4.00
C LEU A 119 -4.24 -11.09 -4.95
N TYR A 120 -4.45 -11.32 -6.26
CA TYR A 120 -3.43 -11.13 -7.29
C TYR A 120 -2.91 -9.69 -7.33
N GLU A 121 -3.84 -8.71 -7.26
CA GLU A 121 -3.51 -7.28 -7.17
C GLU A 121 -2.59 -6.99 -5.98
N ARG A 122 -2.87 -7.56 -4.81
CA ARG A 122 -2.08 -7.38 -3.60
C ARG A 122 -0.70 -8.03 -3.70
N LEU A 123 -0.63 -9.28 -4.16
CA LEU A 123 0.64 -10.00 -4.33
C LEU A 123 1.57 -9.30 -5.32
N SER A 124 1.04 -8.82 -6.44
CA SER A 124 1.78 -8.02 -7.42
C SER A 124 2.30 -6.70 -6.80
N GLY A 125 1.48 -6.02 -5.97
CA GLY A 125 1.90 -4.83 -5.24
C GLY A 125 3.00 -5.10 -4.23
N MET A 126 2.92 -6.21 -3.48
CA MET A 126 3.95 -6.61 -2.52
C MET A 126 5.25 -7.00 -3.21
N ALA A 127 5.18 -7.72 -4.34
CA ALA A 127 6.37 -8.06 -5.14
C ALA A 127 7.09 -6.79 -5.64
N ALA A 128 6.34 -5.76 -6.09
CA ALA A 128 6.90 -4.48 -6.49
C ALA A 128 7.57 -3.75 -5.31
N LEU A 129 6.97 -3.76 -4.11
CA LEU A 129 7.56 -3.16 -2.90
C LEU A 129 8.88 -3.84 -2.51
N LEU A 130 8.89 -5.17 -2.47
CA LEU A 130 10.08 -5.95 -2.14
C LEU A 130 11.19 -5.78 -3.19
N GLY A 131 10.83 -5.79 -4.47
CA GLY A 131 11.77 -5.60 -5.57
C GLY A 131 12.41 -4.21 -5.55
N LEU A 132 11.61 -3.14 -5.46
CA LEU A 132 12.11 -1.77 -5.40
C LEU A 132 12.89 -1.50 -4.09
N GLY A 133 12.37 -1.98 -2.96
CA GLY A 133 13.05 -1.85 -1.67
C GLY A 133 14.41 -2.55 -1.69
N GLY A 134 14.47 -3.79 -2.18
CA GLY A 134 15.71 -4.54 -2.30
C GLY A 134 16.71 -3.85 -3.22
N LEU A 135 16.30 -3.39 -4.41
CA LEU A 135 17.18 -2.68 -5.34
C LEU A 135 17.79 -1.40 -4.75
N LEU A 136 17.00 -0.62 -4.02
CA LEU A 136 17.46 0.63 -3.43
C LEU A 136 18.39 0.43 -2.23
N LEU A 137 18.27 -0.71 -1.55
CA LEU A 137 19.15 -1.05 -0.43
C LEU A 137 20.44 -1.76 -0.85
N LEU A 138 20.63 -2.11 -2.13
CA LEU A 138 21.85 -2.78 -2.61
C LEU A 138 23.16 -2.03 -2.26
N PRO A 139 23.24 -0.68 -2.37
CA PRO A 139 24.47 0.02 -2.02
C PRO A 139 24.81 -0.09 -0.53
N ASP A 140 23.79 -0.05 0.33
CA ASP A 140 23.93 0.02 1.78
C ASP A 140 24.04 -1.35 2.47
N LEU A 141 23.77 -2.45 1.72
CA LEU A 141 23.81 -3.83 2.21
C LEU A 141 24.76 -4.72 1.37
N PRO A 142 26.08 -4.43 1.36
CA PRO A 142 27.03 -5.14 0.50
C PRO A 142 27.09 -6.65 0.76
N GLU A 143 26.95 -7.08 2.00
CA GLU A 143 26.98 -8.49 2.41
C GLU A 143 25.80 -9.29 1.83
N TYR A 144 24.66 -8.64 1.58
CA TYR A 144 23.44 -9.26 1.08
C TYR A 144 23.18 -9.04 -0.40
N ARG A 145 24.08 -8.35 -1.13
CA ARG A 145 23.87 -8.00 -2.56
C ARG A 145 23.55 -9.19 -3.42
N ALA A 146 24.32 -10.26 -3.30
CA ALA A 146 24.12 -11.48 -4.10
C ALA A 146 22.75 -12.11 -3.81
N LEU A 147 22.35 -12.17 -2.53
CA LEU A 147 21.07 -12.72 -2.11
C LEU A 147 19.90 -11.86 -2.61
N ILE A 148 20.00 -10.55 -2.50
CA ILE A 148 18.97 -9.60 -2.97
C ILE A 148 18.80 -9.71 -4.49
N LEU A 149 19.91 -9.69 -5.25
CA LEU A 149 19.88 -9.83 -6.69
C LEU A 149 19.32 -11.18 -7.12
N ALA A 150 19.76 -12.27 -6.50
CA ALA A 150 19.22 -13.61 -6.77
C ALA A 150 17.70 -13.67 -6.47
N SER A 151 17.25 -13.09 -5.37
CA SER A 151 15.83 -13.04 -5.02
C SER A 151 15.00 -12.28 -6.06
N ILE A 152 15.48 -11.14 -6.55
CA ILE A 152 14.81 -10.33 -7.58
C ILE A 152 14.79 -11.08 -8.92
N LEU A 153 15.91 -11.67 -9.32
CA LEU A 153 16.02 -12.43 -10.57
C LEU A 153 15.14 -13.67 -10.58
N LEU A 154 15.00 -14.35 -9.44
CA LEU A 154 14.14 -15.53 -9.30
C LEU A 154 12.66 -15.15 -9.13
N ALA A 155 12.35 -14.00 -8.56
CA ALA A 155 10.96 -13.57 -8.32
C ALA A 155 10.15 -13.44 -9.62
N LEU A 156 10.75 -12.97 -10.71
CA LEU A 156 10.06 -12.81 -12.00
C LEU A 156 9.65 -14.15 -12.62
N PRO A 157 10.56 -15.12 -12.87
CA PRO A 157 10.18 -16.40 -13.46
C PRO A 157 9.28 -17.23 -12.52
N LEU A 158 9.54 -17.18 -11.21
CA LEU A 158 8.69 -17.84 -10.22
C LEU A 158 7.29 -17.22 -10.19
N GLY A 159 7.20 -15.90 -10.16
CA GLY A 159 5.93 -15.18 -10.18
C GLY A 159 5.15 -15.45 -11.47
N TRP A 160 5.81 -15.51 -12.62
CA TRP A 160 5.20 -15.85 -13.90
C TRP A 160 4.65 -17.28 -13.88
N TRP A 161 5.42 -18.25 -13.41
CA TRP A 161 5.00 -19.65 -13.27
C TRP A 161 3.84 -19.79 -12.27
N LEU A 162 3.92 -19.15 -11.10
CA LEU A 162 2.82 -19.15 -10.12
C LEU A 162 1.55 -18.50 -10.67
N SER A 163 1.68 -17.44 -11.46
CA SER A 163 0.52 -16.80 -12.09
C SER A 163 -0.20 -17.75 -13.06
N GLN A 164 0.53 -18.56 -13.81
CA GLN A 164 -0.05 -19.60 -14.66
C GLN A 164 -0.79 -20.67 -13.84
N LYS A 165 -0.20 -21.13 -12.76
CA LYS A 165 -0.72 -22.27 -11.97
C LYS A 165 -1.86 -21.87 -11.05
N LEU A 166 -1.71 -20.77 -10.32
CA LEU A 166 -2.65 -20.38 -9.26
C LEU A 166 -3.63 -19.28 -9.69
N PHE A 167 -3.25 -18.49 -10.69
CA PHE A 167 -4.00 -17.31 -11.13
C PHE A 167 -4.18 -17.29 -12.65
N SER A 168 -4.48 -18.44 -13.25
CA SER A 168 -4.56 -18.61 -14.71
C SER A 168 -5.47 -17.59 -15.41
N ALA A 169 -6.59 -17.21 -14.79
CA ALA A 169 -7.49 -16.20 -15.30
C ALA A 169 -6.83 -14.81 -15.45
N PHE A 170 -5.78 -14.50 -14.66
CA PHE A 170 -5.10 -13.21 -14.65
C PHE A 170 -3.71 -13.26 -15.29
N HIS A 171 -3.29 -14.43 -15.76
CA HIS A 171 -1.93 -14.63 -16.30
C HIS A 171 -1.64 -13.72 -17.50
N SER A 172 -2.62 -13.46 -18.35
CA SER A 172 -2.49 -12.52 -19.48
C SER A 172 -2.14 -11.08 -19.06
N GLU A 173 -2.47 -10.70 -17.81
CA GLU A 173 -2.17 -9.39 -17.25
C GLU A 173 -0.87 -9.36 -16.44
N PHE A 174 -0.08 -10.45 -16.44
CA PHE A 174 1.13 -10.55 -15.60
C PHE A 174 2.09 -9.39 -15.82
N TRP A 175 2.50 -9.13 -17.04
CA TRP A 175 3.49 -8.09 -17.33
C TRP A 175 2.92 -6.67 -17.11
N VAL A 176 1.74 -6.41 -17.63
CA VAL A 176 1.10 -5.09 -17.49
C VAL A 176 0.68 -4.83 -16.05
N GLY A 177 0.15 -5.83 -15.35
CA GLY A 177 -0.25 -5.72 -13.95
C GLY A 177 0.94 -5.44 -13.03
N ASN A 178 2.08 -6.12 -13.24
CA ASN A 178 3.31 -5.86 -12.47
C ASN A 178 3.93 -4.51 -12.81
N ALA A 179 3.96 -4.10 -14.09
CA ALA A 179 4.42 -2.77 -14.48
C ALA A 179 3.58 -1.66 -13.84
N LEU A 180 2.25 -1.80 -13.81
CA LEU A 180 1.36 -0.88 -13.11
C LEU A 180 1.62 -0.89 -11.59
N SER A 181 1.92 -2.06 -11.01
CA SER A 181 2.29 -2.17 -9.59
C SER A 181 3.57 -1.39 -9.28
N VAL A 182 4.60 -1.55 -10.10
CA VAL A 182 5.84 -0.77 -9.98
C VAL A 182 5.54 0.72 -10.11
N GLY A 183 4.75 1.15 -11.08
CA GLY A 183 4.35 2.55 -11.24
C GLY A 183 3.61 3.11 -10.03
N VAL A 184 2.71 2.33 -9.41
CA VAL A 184 2.03 2.70 -8.16
C VAL A 184 3.04 2.96 -7.04
N GLN A 185 4.00 2.04 -6.86
CA GLN A 185 4.99 2.16 -5.79
C GLN A 185 5.98 3.30 -6.04
N LEU A 186 6.41 3.50 -7.29
CA LEU A 186 7.26 4.65 -7.65
C LEU A 186 6.58 5.98 -7.35
N LEU A 187 5.30 6.16 -7.71
CA LEU A 187 4.55 7.37 -7.37
C LEU A 187 4.47 7.59 -5.86
N GLN A 188 4.21 6.55 -5.07
CA GLN A 188 4.18 6.67 -3.61
C GLN A 188 5.57 6.95 -3.03
N GLY A 189 6.61 6.31 -3.56
CA GLY A 189 8.00 6.56 -3.18
C GLY A 189 8.45 7.99 -3.50
N LEU A 190 8.06 8.53 -4.67
CA LEU A 190 8.32 9.92 -5.02
C LEU A 190 7.61 10.89 -4.07
N GLY A 191 6.35 10.64 -3.74
CA GLY A 191 5.63 11.45 -2.75
C GLY A 191 6.29 11.43 -1.38
N PHE A 192 6.71 10.25 -0.91
CA PHE A 192 7.48 10.10 0.32
C PHE A 192 8.80 10.88 0.25
N LEU A 193 9.56 10.71 -0.85
CA LEU A 193 10.87 11.34 -1.02
C LEU A 193 10.78 12.87 -0.99
N VAL A 194 9.78 13.44 -1.67
CA VAL A 194 9.55 14.89 -1.67
C VAL A 194 9.26 15.40 -0.25
N LEU A 195 8.48 14.63 0.54
CA LEU A 195 8.20 15.01 1.92
C LEU A 195 9.44 14.90 2.80
N ALA A 196 10.21 13.81 2.68
CA ALA A 196 11.44 13.59 3.43
C ALA A 196 12.50 14.65 3.11
N TYR A 197 12.68 14.97 1.82
CA TYR A 197 13.60 16.02 1.36
C TYR A 197 13.20 17.42 1.87
N GLY A 198 11.92 17.69 1.99
CA GLY A 198 11.41 18.93 2.57
C GLY A 198 11.78 19.14 4.05
N LEU A 199 12.09 18.07 4.77
CA LEU A 199 12.51 18.12 6.19
C LEU A 199 14.03 18.03 6.40
N SER A 200 14.75 17.31 5.54
CA SER A 200 16.19 17.07 5.66
C SER A 200 16.86 17.12 4.28
N PRO A 201 17.02 18.31 3.69
CA PRO A 201 17.47 18.42 2.30
C PRO A 201 18.95 18.06 2.10
N THR A 202 19.81 18.20 3.12
CA THR A 202 21.28 18.08 3.00
C THR A 202 21.82 16.70 3.29
N ASP A 203 21.21 15.96 4.22
CA ASP A 203 21.79 14.74 4.79
C ASP A 203 21.06 13.45 4.39
N LEU A 204 20.02 13.58 3.56
CA LEU A 204 19.16 12.44 3.19
C LEU A 204 19.88 11.46 2.26
N ASN A 205 20.14 10.25 2.74
CA ASN A 205 20.46 9.11 1.86
C ASN A 205 19.18 8.64 1.17
N VAL A 206 18.99 9.06 -0.09
CA VAL A 206 17.79 8.80 -0.89
C VAL A 206 17.53 7.30 -1.06
N GLY A 207 18.58 6.51 -1.32
CA GLY A 207 18.46 5.06 -1.52
C GLY A 207 17.92 4.38 -0.26
N LEU A 208 18.56 4.63 0.87
CA LEU A 208 18.20 4.03 2.16
C LEU A 208 16.82 4.51 2.64
N ALA A 209 16.51 5.81 2.50
CA ALA A 209 15.21 6.37 2.87
C ALA A 209 14.05 5.75 2.07
N CYS A 210 14.20 5.65 0.73
CA CYS A 210 13.18 5.01 -0.12
C CYS A 210 13.11 3.50 0.12
N GLY A 211 14.24 2.82 0.31
CA GLY A 211 14.28 1.40 0.68
C GLY A 211 13.51 1.14 1.97
N LEU A 212 13.77 1.93 3.01
CA LEU A 212 13.05 1.90 4.28
C LEU A 212 11.54 2.15 4.09
N PHE A 213 11.17 3.14 3.26
CA PHE A 213 9.76 3.40 2.94
C PHE A 213 9.08 2.18 2.31
N PHE A 214 9.70 1.53 1.33
CA PHE A 214 9.10 0.35 0.69
C PHE A 214 9.00 -0.83 1.64
N LEU A 215 10.05 -1.14 2.41
CA LEU A 215 10.00 -2.23 3.40
C LEU A 215 8.98 -1.96 4.51
N SER A 216 8.89 -0.72 5.00
CA SER A 216 7.86 -0.34 5.99
C SER A 216 6.44 -0.45 5.43
N SER A 217 6.28 -0.23 4.12
CA SER A 217 4.99 -0.41 3.43
C SER A 217 4.60 -1.89 3.33
N VAL A 218 5.56 -2.81 3.18
CA VAL A 218 5.31 -4.26 3.29
C VAL A 218 4.84 -4.60 4.70
N ALA A 219 5.52 -4.12 5.73
CA ALA A 219 5.13 -4.35 7.13
C ALA A 219 3.73 -3.80 7.42
N SER A 220 3.38 -2.64 6.87
CA SER A 220 2.05 -2.04 7.00
C SER A 220 0.95 -2.80 6.25
N ALA A 221 1.30 -3.54 5.19
CA ALA A 221 0.35 -4.36 4.44
C ALA A 221 0.02 -5.68 5.13
N LEU A 222 0.86 -6.11 6.09
CA LEU A 222 0.59 -7.30 6.91
C LEU A 222 -0.49 -7.00 7.95
N PRO A 223 -1.37 -7.97 8.28
CA PRO A 223 -2.47 -7.77 9.22
C PRO A 223 -2.00 -7.78 10.69
N LEU A 224 -0.87 -7.14 11.00
CA LEU A 224 -0.26 -7.08 12.33
C LEU A 224 -0.78 -5.91 13.16
N SER A 225 -1.18 -4.80 12.49
CA SER A 225 -1.67 -3.58 13.15
C SER A 225 -2.93 -3.05 12.45
N VAL A 226 -3.59 -2.08 13.06
CA VAL A 226 -4.77 -1.43 12.49
C VAL A 226 -4.31 -0.42 11.44
N GLY A 227 -4.65 -0.65 10.17
CA GLY A 227 -4.29 0.23 9.06
C GLY A 227 -2.79 0.38 8.80
N GLY A 228 -1.95 -0.49 9.37
CA GLY A 228 -0.48 -0.38 9.26
C GLY A 228 0.15 0.63 10.23
N ILE A 229 -0.64 1.29 11.06
CA ILE A 229 -0.20 2.30 12.03
C ILE A 229 0.59 1.61 13.16
N GLY A 230 1.71 2.18 13.55
CA GLY A 230 2.62 1.68 14.57
C GLY A 230 3.80 0.91 13.99
N ALA A 231 3.58 -0.07 13.12
CA ALA A 231 4.67 -0.87 12.54
C ALA A 231 5.62 -0.02 11.67
N ARG A 232 5.09 0.89 10.86
CA ARG A 232 5.87 1.81 10.04
C ARG A 232 6.64 2.80 10.91
N GLU A 233 5.98 3.39 11.89
CA GLU A 233 6.56 4.39 12.80
C GLU A 233 7.74 3.83 13.58
N VAL A 234 7.64 2.60 14.08
CA VAL A 234 8.75 1.91 14.77
C VAL A 234 9.93 1.70 13.82
N LEU A 235 9.70 1.22 12.59
CA LEU A 235 10.79 1.05 11.62
C LEU A 235 11.47 2.38 11.27
N PHE A 236 10.70 3.46 11.10
CA PHE A 236 11.24 4.79 10.82
C PHE A 236 12.01 5.35 12.01
N LEU A 237 11.55 5.12 13.24
CA LEU A 237 12.27 5.52 14.45
C LEU A 237 13.66 4.88 14.55
N TRP A 238 13.76 3.59 14.19
CA TRP A 238 15.00 2.83 14.34
C TRP A 238 15.97 3.00 13.17
N LEU A 239 15.46 3.04 11.94
CA LEU A 239 16.28 3.04 10.73
C LEU A 239 16.31 4.41 10.03
N GLY A 240 15.41 5.33 10.35
CA GLY A 240 15.39 6.68 9.82
C GLY A 240 16.68 7.48 10.04
N PRO A 241 17.31 7.41 11.24
CA PRO A 241 18.59 8.07 11.47
C PRO A 241 19.71 7.59 10.53
N GLN A 242 19.73 6.33 10.15
CA GLN A 242 20.69 5.78 9.18
C GLN A 242 20.46 6.35 7.78
N ALA A 243 19.23 6.75 7.48
CA ALA A 243 18.86 7.40 6.21
C ALA A 243 19.07 8.93 6.25
N GLY A 244 19.68 9.49 7.31
CA GLY A 244 19.91 10.93 7.45
C GLY A 244 18.70 11.72 7.97
N LEU A 245 17.70 11.05 8.55
CA LEU A 245 16.56 11.70 9.19
C LEU A 245 16.74 11.73 10.71
N LEU A 246 16.58 12.89 11.34
CA LEU A 246 16.47 12.93 12.80
C LEU A 246 15.26 12.07 13.25
N PRO A 247 15.28 11.46 14.45
CA PRO A 247 14.18 10.62 14.92
C PRO A 247 12.81 11.29 14.79
N GLN A 248 12.70 12.57 15.13
CA GLN A 248 11.48 13.36 15.02
C GLN A 248 11.04 13.53 13.56
N GLN A 249 11.99 13.80 12.64
CA GLN A 249 11.73 13.92 11.21
C GLN A 249 11.25 12.59 10.62
N ALA A 250 11.92 11.48 10.98
CA ALA A 250 11.56 10.15 10.53
C ALA A 250 10.12 9.78 10.90
N ILE A 251 9.72 10.06 12.15
CA ILE A 251 8.36 9.84 12.62
C ILE A 251 7.38 10.77 11.92
N ALA A 252 7.73 12.06 11.78
CA ALA A 252 6.88 13.04 11.12
C ALA A 252 6.60 12.66 9.65
N VAL A 253 7.63 12.22 8.91
CA VAL A 253 7.45 11.73 7.53
C VAL A 253 6.56 10.49 7.50
N SER A 254 6.74 9.54 8.43
CA SER A 254 5.90 8.34 8.53
C SER A 254 4.44 8.69 8.78
N PHE A 255 4.16 9.56 9.74
CA PHE A 255 2.79 10.06 9.99
C PHE A 255 2.24 10.85 8.81
N GLY A 256 3.07 11.65 8.15
CA GLY A 256 2.71 12.37 6.93
C GLY A 256 2.20 11.44 5.84
N VAL A 257 2.90 10.38 5.57
CA VAL A 257 2.50 9.34 4.62
C VAL A 257 1.17 8.68 5.04
N THR A 258 1.03 8.36 6.31
CA THR A 258 -0.20 7.76 6.85
C THR A 258 -1.38 8.73 6.71
N LEU A 259 -1.19 10.01 7.03
CA LEU A 259 -2.21 11.04 6.87
C LEU A 259 -2.60 11.25 5.41
N ALA A 260 -1.63 11.28 4.49
CA ALA A 260 -1.91 11.36 3.06
C ALA A 260 -2.76 10.18 2.58
N HIS A 261 -2.45 8.96 3.05
CA HIS A 261 -3.26 7.78 2.75
C HIS A 261 -4.70 7.91 3.25
N ILE A 262 -4.88 8.41 4.46
CA ILE A 262 -6.21 8.67 5.05
C ILE A 262 -6.96 9.71 4.21
N LEU A 263 -6.35 10.88 3.95
CA LEU A 263 -6.98 11.98 3.22
C LEU A 263 -7.43 11.56 1.81
N VAL A 264 -6.58 10.83 1.07
CA VAL A 264 -6.91 10.33 -0.27
C VAL A 264 -7.99 9.24 -0.24
N SER A 265 -8.18 8.56 0.89
CA SER A 265 -9.19 7.51 1.05
C SER A 265 -10.55 8.04 1.52
N LEU A 266 -10.61 9.20 2.21
CA LEU A 266 -11.84 9.79 2.75
C LEU A 266 -12.94 10.03 1.72
N PRO A 267 -12.66 10.51 0.48
CA PRO A 267 -13.72 10.70 -0.53
C PRO A 267 -14.55 9.43 -0.79
N GLY A 268 -13.97 8.25 -0.56
CA GLY A 268 -14.68 6.98 -0.65
C GLY A 268 -15.90 6.87 0.28
N ALA A 269 -15.92 7.60 1.39
CA ALA A 269 -17.09 7.65 2.31
C ALA A 269 -18.34 8.17 1.61
N PHE A 270 -18.20 9.21 0.82
CA PHE A 270 -19.30 9.98 0.24
C PHE A 270 -19.75 9.49 -1.13
N LEU A 271 -18.98 8.61 -1.77
CA LEU A 271 -19.32 8.09 -3.10
C LEU A 271 -20.44 7.06 -3.00
N SER A 272 -21.52 7.24 -3.74
CA SER A 272 -22.54 6.20 -3.92
C SER A 272 -22.20 5.32 -5.13
N LEU A 273 -22.33 4.01 -4.95
CA LEU A 273 -22.30 3.05 -6.05
C LEU A 273 -23.76 2.78 -6.46
N GLU A 274 -24.37 3.76 -7.14
CA GLU A 274 -25.71 3.60 -7.62
C GLU A 274 -25.80 2.44 -8.62
N TYR A 275 -26.84 1.67 -8.45
CA TYR A 275 -27.20 0.55 -9.26
C TYR A 275 -27.86 1.04 -10.56
N SER A 276 -27.07 1.52 -11.52
CA SER A 276 -27.61 1.71 -12.86
C SER A 276 -27.73 0.33 -13.52
N ILE A 277 -28.89 -0.31 -13.35
CA ILE A 277 -29.35 -1.38 -14.23
C ILE A 277 -29.78 -0.69 -15.54
N LYS A 278 -28.85 -0.17 -16.30
CA LYS A 278 -29.07 0.13 -17.72
C LYS A 278 -28.17 -0.80 -18.53
N GLY A 279 -28.76 -1.87 -19.02
CA GLY A 279 -28.09 -2.80 -19.90
C GLY A 279 -28.61 -4.23 -19.75
N LYS A 280 -29.93 -4.47 -19.72
CA LYS A 280 -30.52 -5.62 -20.42
C LYS A 280 -30.47 -5.23 -21.90
N GLY A 281 -29.47 -5.72 -22.57
CA GLY A 281 -29.32 -5.73 -24.03
C GLY A 281 -28.58 -7.01 -24.33
N ILE A 282 -29.33 -7.97 -24.68
CA ILE A 282 -29.22 -9.16 -25.53
C ILE A 282 -27.80 -9.36 -26.10
#